data_b144f5de5b657e824758a2ff6e94b57c
#
_entry.id   b144f5de5b657e824758a2ff6e94b57c
#
_cell.length_a   1.000
_cell.length_b   1.000
_cell.length_c   1.000
_cell.angle_alpha   90.00
_cell.angle_beta   90.00
_cell.angle_gamma   90.00
#
_symmetry.space_group_name_H-M   'P 1'
#
loop_
_entity.id
_entity.type
_entity.pdbx_description
1 polymer ?
#
loop_
_entity_poly.entity_id
_entity_poly.type
_entity_poly.pdbx_seq_one_letter_code
_entity_poly.pdbx_strand_id
1 'polypeptide(L)'
;LSGGQVSGYNIDPNQIESAIDWAVETNMSDRLHFKEGNHHDPLDFESASFDGCFSFQAVWPFFKKNELDDHAREMYRVLKPGARYACSEYLLSPYFDWNNQEHATLHKTYLPTLAATQSMYPVDVCAALKRAGFKILVSAPSKSEAWPICEQKRDLILLVRRVVRALEAIRMMPAWVEESLDLLQKGGQAWTDAEKAKIADLNWRIVAEK
;
A
#
# COMPACT_ATOMS: atom_id res chain seq x y z
N LEU A 1 -10.18 17.85 -16.86
CA LEU A 1 -9.84 16.43 -17.04
C LEU A 1 -9.00 16.30 -18.29
N SER A 2 -7.83 15.66 -18.21
CA SER A 2 -6.79 15.63 -19.26
C SER A 2 -7.16 14.85 -20.54
N GLY A 3 -8.28 14.13 -20.54
CA GLY A 3 -8.64 13.24 -21.67
C GLY A 3 -7.78 11.96 -21.78
N GLY A 4 -6.90 11.70 -20.82
CA GLY A 4 -6.04 10.52 -20.82
C GLY A 4 -6.77 9.21 -20.56
N GLN A 5 -6.18 8.10 -21.00
CA GLN A 5 -6.61 6.74 -20.64
C GLN A 5 -5.83 6.26 -19.42
N VAL A 6 -6.47 5.43 -18.59
CA VAL A 6 -5.86 4.83 -17.39
C VAL A 6 -6.03 3.33 -17.43
N SER A 7 -4.95 2.58 -17.22
CA SER A 7 -4.98 1.14 -17.04
C SER A 7 -4.74 0.80 -15.57
N GLY A 8 -5.68 0.09 -14.96
CA GLY A 8 -5.55 -0.48 -13.61
C GLY A 8 -5.15 -1.95 -13.68
N TYR A 9 -4.30 -2.39 -12.74
CA TYR A 9 -3.78 -3.74 -12.66
C TYR A 9 -3.88 -4.25 -11.22
N ASN A 10 -4.55 -5.37 -11.00
CA ASN A 10 -4.75 -5.94 -9.68
C ASN A 10 -4.82 -7.46 -9.77
N ILE A 11 -4.41 -8.14 -8.68
CA ILE A 11 -4.44 -9.59 -8.55
C ILE A 11 -5.83 -10.11 -8.15
N ASP A 12 -6.68 -9.28 -7.57
CA ASP A 12 -8.01 -9.67 -7.08
C ASP A 12 -9.07 -9.48 -8.17
N PRO A 13 -9.64 -10.58 -8.73
CA PRO A 13 -10.66 -10.49 -9.77
C PRO A 13 -11.91 -9.73 -9.32
N ASN A 14 -12.30 -9.80 -8.04
CA ASN A 14 -13.48 -9.10 -7.56
C ASN A 14 -13.28 -7.58 -7.55
N GLN A 15 -12.06 -7.12 -7.25
CA GLN A 15 -11.72 -5.69 -7.35
C GLN A 15 -11.69 -5.22 -8.80
N ILE A 16 -11.22 -6.06 -9.72
CA ILE A 16 -11.24 -5.77 -11.17
C ILE A 16 -12.68 -5.68 -11.67
N GLU A 17 -13.55 -6.65 -11.35
CA GLU A 17 -14.96 -6.63 -11.70
C GLU A 17 -15.65 -5.37 -11.18
N SER A 18 -15.50 -5.06 -9.90
CA SER A 18 -16.06 -3.85 -9.28
C SER A 18 -15.57 -2.57 -9.94
N ALA A 19 -14.31 -2.52 -10.37
CA ALA A 19 -13.74 -1.35 -11.05
C ALA A 19 -14.30 -1.20 -12.48
N ILE A 20 -14.54 -2.31 -13.19
CA ILE A 20 -15.19 -2.33 -14.51
C ILE A 20 -16.64 -1.84 -14.38
N ASP A 21 -17.39 -2.36 -13.41
CA ASP A 21 -18.78 -1.97 -13.18
C ASP A 21 -18.87 -0.46 -12.88
N TRP A 22 -17.99 0.03 -12.02
CA TRP A 22 -17.93 1.46 -11.72
C TRP A 22 -17.60 2.32 -12.96
N ALA A 23 -16.71 1.84 -13.85
CA ALA A 23 -16.40 2.53 -15.09
C ALA A 23 -17.61 2.61 -16.03
N VAL A 24 -18.43 1.55 -16.07
CA VAL A 24 -19.70 1.53 -16.81
C VAL A 24 -20.71 2.52 -16.23
N GLU A 25 -20.94 2.44 -14.90
CA GLU A 25 -21.88 3.31 -14.18
C GLU A 25 -21.55 4.80 -14.34
N THR A 26 -20.27 5.13 -14.42
CA THR A 26 -19.78 6.51 -14.55
C THR A 26 -19.56 6.97 -15.99
N ASN A 27 -19.90 6.12 -16.99
CA ASN A 27 -19.67 6.38 -18.42
C ASN A 27 -18.18 6.68 -18.73
N MET A 28 -17.28 5.92 -18.15
CA MET A 28 -15.82 6.08 -18.32
C MET A 28 -15.15 4.84 -18.94
N SER A 29 -15.92 3.88 -19.44
CA SER A 29 -15.40 2.60 -19.97
C SER A 29 -14.50 2.76 -21.21
N ASP A 30 -14.62 3.87 -21.92
CA ASP A 30 -13.75 4.23 -23.06
C ASP A 30 -12.36 4.75 -22.61
N ARG A 31 -12.19 5.04 -21.31
CA ARG A 31 -10.99 5.65 -20.74
C ARG A 31 -10.35 4.86 -19.62
N LEU A 32 -11.11 3.98 -18.98
CA LEU A 32 -10.65 3.17 -17.85
C LEU A 32 -10.61 1.71 -18.27
N HIS A 33 -9.45 1.12 -18.24
CA HIS A 33 -9.21 -0.26 -18.61
C HIS A 33 -8.60 -1.00 -17.43
N PHE A 34 -9.22 -2.11 -17.01
CA PHE A 34 -8.76 -2.87 -15.87
C PHE A 34 -8.36 -4.27 -16.28
N LYS A 35 -7.25 -4.76 -15.73
CA LYS A 35 -6.67 -6.06 -16.06
C LYS A 35 -6.31 -6.80 -14.78
N GLU A 36 -6.75 -8.04 -14.69
CA GLU A 36 -6.28 -8.97 -13.66
C GLU A 36 -4.84 -9.39 -13.94
N GLY A 37 -4.02 -9.45 -12.89
CA GLY A 37 -2.68 -9.97 -12.98
C GLY A 37 -1.87 -9.75 -11.71
N ASN A 38 -0.79 -10.49 -11.60
CA ASN A 38 0.12 -10.46 -10.48
C ASN A 38 1.35 -9.60 -10.82
N HIS A 39 1.63 -8.57 -10.04
CA HIS A 39 2.79 -7.70 -10.26
C HIS A 39 4.14 -8.37 -9.89
N HIS A 40 4.15 -9.60 -9.39
CA HIS A 40 5.34 -10.43 -9.31
C HIS A 40 5.72 -11.05 -10.65
N ASP A 41 4.77 -11.13 -11.59
CA ASP A 41 5.01 -11.62 -12.95
C ASP A 41 5.35 -10.45 -13.88
N PRO A 42 5.95 -10.69 -15.06
CA PRO A 42 6.10 -9.67 -16.08
C PRO A 42 4.76 -9.03 -16.43
N LEU A 43 4.71 -7.70 -16.45
CA LEU A 43 3.47 -6.98 -16.74
C LEU A 43 3.06 -7.19 -18.20
N ASP A 44 1.82 -7.58 -18.41
CA ASP A 44 1.27 -7.78 -19.76
C ASP A 44 0.90 -6.45 -20.43
N PHE A 45 1.92 -5.62 -20.59
CA PHE A 45 1.90 -4.35 -21.31
C PHE A 45 3.12 -4.22 -22.19
N GLU A 46 2.98 -3.51 -23.31
CA GLU A 46 4.10 -3.25 -24.21
C GLU A 46 5.15 -2.32 -23.58
N SER A 47 6.39 -2.46 -24.03
CA SER A 47 7.47 -1.55 -23.63
C SER A 47 7.17 -0.12 -24.09
N ALA A 48 7.50 0.86 -23.26
CA ALA A 48 7.32 2.29 -23.57
C ALA A 48 5.87 2.65 -23.98
N SER A 49 4.88 2.03 -23.31
CA SER A 49 3.45 2.26 -23.60
C SER A 49 2.83 3.36 -22.72
N PHE A 50 3.38 3.62 -21.52
CA PHE A 50 2.80 4.55 -20.57
C PHE A 50 3.54 5.89 -20.46
N ASP A 51 2.77 6.98 -20.37
CA ASP A 51 3.28 8.34 -20.12
C ASP A 51 3.52 8.60 -18.62
N GLY A 52 3.08 7.71 -17.75
CA GLY A 52 3.31 7.72 -16.31
C GLY A 52 2.69 6.51 -15.64
N CYS A 53 3.26 6.09 -14.52
CA CYS A 53 2.71 5.03 -13.68
C CYS A 53 2.64 5.50 -12.22
N PHE A 54 1.67 4.96 -11.47
CA PHE A 54 1.63 5.18 -10.03
C PHE A 54 1.19 3.91 -9.30
N SER A 55 1.64 3.78 -8.05
CA SER A 55 1.14 2.79 -7.09
C SER A 55 0.85 3.45 -5.74
N PHE A 56 -0.16 2.93 -5.05
CA PHE A 56 -0.56 3.42 -3.75
C PHE A 56 -0.82 2.25 -2.80
N GLN A 57 0.08 2.03 -1.85
CA GLN A 57 0.01 0.97 -0.82
C GLN A 57 -0.28 -0.44 -1.39
N ALA A 58 0.31 -0.75 -2.53
CA ALA A 58 -0.07 -1.94 -3.28
C ALA A 58 1.11 -2.80 -3.77
N VAL A 59 2.34 -2.30 -3.68
CA VAL A 59 3.45 -2.91 -4.40
C VAL A 59 4.61 -3.30 -3.48
N TRP A 60 5.42 -2.35 -3.05
CA TRP A 60 6.72 -2.63 -2.43
C TRP A 60 6.65 -3.47 -1.15
N PRO A 61 5.66 -3.32 -0.24
CA PRO A 61 5.56 -4.15 0.97
C PRO A 61 5.22 -5.62 0.72
N PHE A 62 4.92 -5.99 -0.52
CA PHE A 62 4.59 -7.37 -0.90
C PHE A 62 5.74 -8.11 -1.57
N PHE A 63 6.82 -7.41 -1.96
CA PHE A 63 8.00 -8.01 -2.54
C PHE A 63 9.04 -8.40 -1.49
N LYS A 64 9.74 -9.51 -1.71
CA LYS A 64 10.98 -9.78 -0.99
C LYS A 64 12.09 -8.88 -1.52
N LYS A 65 13.10 -8.64 -0.68
CA LYS A 65 14.22 -7.76 -1.03
C LYS A 65 14.96 -8.15 -2.33
N ASN A 66 15.04 -9.44 -2.62
CA ASN A 66 15.66 -9.97 -3.84
C ASN A 66 14.77 -9.88 -5.09
N GLU A 67 13.50 -9.54 -4.95
CA GLU A 67 12.54 -9.41 -6.05
C GLU A 67 12.35 -7.94 -6.50
N LEU A 68 12.84 -6.98 -5.72
CA LEU A 68 12.67 -5.55 -5.98
C LEU A 68 13.20 -5.12 -7.36
N ASP A 69 14.31 -5.71 -7.79
CA ASP A 69 14.95 -5.35 -9.06
C ASP A 69 14.13 -5.78 -10.27
N ASP A 70 13.43 -6.91 -10.18
CA ASP A 70 12.59 -7.42 -11.27
C ASP A 70 11.40 -6.49 -11.48
N HIS A 71 10.72 -6.12 -10.40
CA HIS A 71 9.62 -5.17 -10.47
C HIS A 71 10.07 -3.79 -10.95
N ALA A 72 11.20 -3.28 -10.44
CA ALA A 72 11.75 -2.00 -10.88
C ALA A 72 12.07 -2.00 -12.38
N ARG A 73 12.61 -3.10 -12.93
CA ARG A 73 12.86 -3.27 -14.37
C ARG A 73 11.58 -3.26 -15.20
N GLU A 74 10.51 -3.93 -14.70
CA GLU A 74 9.22 -3.93 -15.38
C GLU A 74 8.59 -2.53 -15.40
N MET A 75 8.62 -1.79 -14.30
CA MET A 75 8.18 -0.39 -14.26
C MET A 75 8.97 0.47 -15.25
N TYR A 76 10.28 0.26 -15.31
CA TYR A 76 11.14 0.97 -16.28
C TYR A 76 10.79 0.58 -17.71
N ARG A 77 10.55 -0.71 -17.99
CA ARG A 77 10.23 -1.22 -19.33
C ARG A 77 8.97 -0.58 -19.91
N VAL A 78 7.89 -0.57 -19.14
CA VAL A 78 6.57 -0.10 -19.64
C VAL A 78 6.47 1.41 -19.78
N LEU A 79 7.31 2.18 -19.10
CA LEU A 79 7.31 3.64 -19.20
C LEU A 79 8.04 4.13 -20.45
N LYS A 80 7.53 5.21 -21.05
CA LYS A 80 8.21 5.97 -22.10
C LYS A 80 9.43 6.70 -21.55
N PRO A 81 10.44 7.01 -22.39
CA PRO A 81 11.55 7.89 -21.98
C PRO A 81 11.03 9.24 -21.46
N GLY A 82 11.55 9.69 -20.32
CA GLY A 82 11.11 10.92 -19.62
C GLY A 82 9.83 10.78 -18.81
N ALA A 83 9.15 9.64 -18.88
CA ALA A 83 7.97 9.38 -18.08
C ALA A 83 8.31 9.10 -16.60
N ARG A 84 7.33 9.27 -15.71
CA ARG A 84 7.54 9.15 -14.26
C ARG A 84 6.78 7.98 -13.66
N TYR A 85 7.45 7.32 -12.73
CA TYR A 85 6.84 6.42 -11.75
C TYR A 85 6.71 7.15 -10.42
N ALA A 86 5.51 7.18 -9.87
CA ALA A 86 5.24 7.74 -8.55
C ALA A 86 4.64 6.66 -7.66
N CYS A 87 5.19 6.46 -6.47
CA CYS A 87 4.57 5.58 -5.49
C CYS A 87 4.44 6.26 -4.12
N SER A 88 3.41 5.83 -3.38
CA SER A 88 3.15 6.20 -2.00
C SER A 88 2.88 4.92 -1.23
N GLU A 89 3.84 4.48 -0.44
CA GLU A 89 3.85 3.14 0.13
C GLU A 89 4.19 3.16 1.61
N TYR A 90 3.74 2.13 2.33
CA TYR A 90 4.24 1.84 3.65
C TYR A 90 5.74 1.49 3.58
N LEU A 91 6.57 2.29 4.25
CA LEU A 91 8.00 2.01 4.37
C LEU A 91 8.48 2.28 5.80
N LEU A 92 9.49 1.53 6.23
CA LEU A 92 10.17 1.82 7.48
C LEU A 92 10.97 3.12 7.35
N SER A 93 10.86 3.96 8.36
CA SER A 93 11.70 5.15 8.44
C SER A 93 13.19 4.77 8.63
N PRO A 94 14.13 5.61 8.18
CA PRO A 94 15.56 5.42 8.49
C PRO A 94 15.90 5.40 9.99
N TYR A 95 14.99 5.86 10.85
CA TYR A 95 15.15 5.84 12.31
C TYR A 95 14.70 4.54 12.97
N PHE A 96 14.13 3.61 12.20
CA PHE A 96 13.77 2.30 12.73
C PHE A 96 15.03 1.48 13.02
N ASP A 97 15.12 0.94 14.23
CA ASP A 97 16.24 0.09 14.68
C ASP A 97 15.70 -1.26 15.14
N TRP A 98 16.13 -2.33 14.46
CA TRP A 98 15.77 -3.70 14.80
C TRP A 98 16.31 -4.17 16.16
N ASN A 99 17.35 -3.55 16.69
CA ASN A 99 17.90 -3.84 18.02
C ASN A 99 17.10 -3.15 19.13
N ASN A 100 16.24 -2.20 18.80
CA ASN A 100 15.34 -1.56 19.76
C ASN A 100 14.08 -2.43 19.93
N GLN A 101 13.90 -2.97 21.14
CA GLN A 101 12.79 -3.86 21.48
C GLN A 101 11.42 -3.19 21.33
N GLU A 102 11.30 -1.90 21.57
CA GLU A 102 10.07 -1.15 21.39
C GLU A 102 9.70 -1.03 19.91
N HIS A 103 10.65 -0.67 19.05
CA HIS A 103 10.46 -0.62 17.60
C HIS A 103 10.01 -1.96 17.04
N ALA A 104 10.69 -3.04 17.43
CA ALA A 104 10.37 -4.40 17.00
C ALA A 104 8.97 -4.83 17.46
N THR A 105 8.56 -4.46 18.68
CA THR A 105 7.24 -4.78 19.23
C THR A 105 6.14 -4.02 18.51
N LEU A 106 6.29 -2.71 18.29
CA LEU A 106 5.35 -1.91 17.52
C LEU A 106 5.18 -2.48 16.11
N HIS A 107 6.30 -2.74 15.42
CA HIS A 107 6.31 -3.32 14.08
C HIS A 107 5.54 -4.65 14.00
N LYS A 108 5.84 -5.59 14.90
CA LYS A 108 5.16 -6.89 14.97
C LYS A 108 3.65 -6.75 15.20
N THR A 109 3.23 -5.70 15.92
CA THR A 109 1.83 -5.48 16.26
C THR A 109 1.05 -4.85 15.11
N TYR A 110 1.62 -3.87 14.39
CA TYR A 110 0.89 -3.19 13.32
C TYR A 110 0.98 -3.89 11.96
N LEU A 111 2.07 -4.60 11.65
CA LEU A 111 2.30 -5.17 10.33
C LEU A 111 1.15 -6.04 9.80
N PRO A 112 0.54 -6.93 10.62
CA PRO A 112 -0.59 -7.74 10.17
C PRO A 112 -1.81 -6.92 9.75
N THR A 113 -2.00 -5.71 10.30
CA THR A 113 -3.14 -4.84 9.95
C THR A 113 -3.00 -4.14 8.61
N LEU A 114 -1.78 -4.09 8.07
CA LEU A 114 -1.48 -3.53 6.74
C LEU A 114 -1.57 -4.57 5.62
N ALA A 115 -1.85 -5.83 5.97
CA ALA A 115 -1.75 -6.98 5.06
C ALA A 115 -0.38 -7.08 4.35
N ALA A 116 0.63 -6.36 4.82
CA ALA A 116 1.97 -6.37 4.27
C ALA A 116 2.73 -7.64 4.69
N THR A 117 3.48 -8.21 3.77
CA THR A 117 4.28 -9.42 4.03
C THR A 117 5.72 -9.10 4.42
N GLN A 118 6.20 -7.92 4.04
CA GLN A 118 7.56 -7.47 4.22
C GLN A 118 7.60 -6.01 4.67
N SER A 119 8.75 -5.60 5.19
CA SER A 119 9.01 -4.21 5.51
C SER A 119 10.29 -3.76 4.82
N MET A 120 10.18 -2.71 4.02
CA MET A 120 11.26 -2.16 3.24
C MET A 120 11.65 -0.78 3.76
N TYR A 121 12.92 -0.45 3.57
CA TYR A 121 13.39 0.93 3.73
C TYR A 121 13.32 1.68 2.40
N PRO A 122 13.10 2.99 2.42
CA PRO A 122 13.15 3.80 1.21
C PRO A 122 14.46 3.67 0.42
N VAL A 123 15.57 3.44 1.12
CA VAL A 123 16.88 3.24 0.49
C VAL A 123 16.93 1.97 -0.36
N ASP A 124 16.28 0.90 0.06
CA ASP A 124 16.24 -0.37 -0.70
C ASP A 124 15.44 -0.19 -1.99
N VAL A 125 14.26 0.42 -1.89
CA VAL A 125 13.40 0.72 -3.05
C VAL A 125 14.10 1.68 -4.02
N CYS A 126 14.67 2.77 -3.52
CA CYS A 126 15.40 3.72 -4.37
C CYS A 126 16.62 3.08 -5.03
N ALA A 127 17.30 2.15 -4.36
CA ALA A 127 18.44 1.45 -4.93
C ALA A 127 18.00 0.50 -6.08
N ALA A 128 16.88 -0.22 -5.92
CA ALA A 128 16.32 -1.05 -6.98
C ALA A 128 15.90 -0.21 -8.20
N LEU A 129 15.19 0.90 -7.98
CA LEU A 129 14.81 1.82 -9.05
C LEU A 129 16.03 2.39 -9.79
N LYS A 130 17.09 2.79 -9.08
CA LYS A 130 18.34 3.27 -9.69
C LYS A 130 19.03 2.18 -10.52
N ARG A 131 19.08 0.93 -10.04
CA ARG A 131 19.66 -0.19 -10.80
C ARG A 131 18.87 -0.50 -12.08
N ALA A 132 17.54 -0.27 -12.06
CA ALA A 132 16.71 -0.36 -13.26
C ALA A 132 16.93 0.78 -14.27
N GLY A 133 17.60 1.88 -13.87
CA GLY A 133 17.90 3.02 -14.72
C GLY A 133 17.15 4.31 -14.37
N PHE A 134 16.31 4.31 -13.36
CA PHE A 134 15.57 5.51 -12.94
C PHE A 134 16.46 6.55 -12.26
N LYS A 135 16.16 7.81 -12.51
CA LYS A 135 16.61 8.95 -11.72
C LYS A 135 15.60 9.25 -10.62
N ILE A 136 16.00 9.15 -9.36
CA ILE A 136 15.13 9.50 -8.23
C ILE A 136 14.99 11.02 -8.14
N LEU A 137 13.77 11.51 -8.22
CA LEU A 137 13.45 12.94 -8.10
C LEU A 137 13.01 13.29 -6.68
N VAL A 138 12.24 12.38 -6.03
CA VAL A 138 11.73 12.56 -4.67
C VAL A 138 11.86 11.25 -3.92
N SER A 139 12.30 11.30 -2.67
CA SER A 139 12.12 10.24 -1.67
C SER A 139 11.96 10.92 -0.32
N ALA A 140 10.73 10.97 0.18
CA ALA A 140 10.41 11.72 1.38
C ALA A 140 9.19 11.14 2.10
N PRO A 141 9.15 11.26 3.45
CA PRO A 141 7.96 10.92 4.21
C PRO A 141 6.77 11.78 3.79
N SER A 142 5.56 11.22 3.91
CA SER A 142 4.34 12.00 3.78
C SER A 142 4.18 12.92 4.99
N LYS A 143 3.45 14.01 4.77
CA LYS A 143 2.97 14.86 5.87
C LYS A 143 1.56 14.45 6.34
N SER A 144 1.00 13.37 5.76
CA SER A 144 -0.34 12.92 6.11
C SER A 144 -0.29 12.14 7.42
N GLU A 145 -1.04 12.60 8.41
CA GLU A 145 -1.35 11.83 9.61
C GLU A 145 -2.40 10.77 9.22
N ALA A 146 -1.97 9.53 9.06
CA ALA A 146 -2.83 8.50 8.47
C ALA A 146 -3.93 8.00 9.41
N TRP A 147 -3.80 8.15 10.74
CA TRP A 147 -4.70 7.54 11.71
C TRP A 147 -5.35 8.46 12.76
N PRO A 148 -5.72 9.71 12.49
CA PRO A 148 -6.54 10.47 13.44
C PRO A 148 -7.87 9.77 13.74
N ILE A 149 -8.39 8.94 12.80
CA ILE A 149 -9.70 8.30 12.90
C ILE A 149 -9.75 7.28 14.04
N CYS A 150 -8.72 6.46 14.22
CA CYS A 150 -8.71 5.45 15.29
C CYS A 150 -8.58 6.08 16.68
N GLU A 151 -7.81 7.15 16.79
CA GLU A 151 -7.64 7.89 18.05
C GLU A 151 -8.89 8.75 18.37
N GLN A 152 -9.45 9.45 17.39
CA GLN A 152 -10.61 10.32 17.56
C GLN A 152 -11.92 9.56 17.81
N LYS A 153 -12.04 8.29 17.40
CA LYS A 153 -13.26 7.48 17.56
C LYS A 153 -13.08 6.29 18.51
N ARG A 154 -12.09 6.35 19.40
CA ARG A 154 -11.77 5.27 20.32
C ARG A 154 -13.00 4.76 21.11
N ASP A 155 -13.81 5.67 21.66
CA ASP A 155 -14.98 5.30 22.45
C ASP A 155 -16.06 4.64 21.62
N LEU A 156 -16.24 5.08 20.37
CA LEU A 156 -17.16 4.47 19.42
C LEU A 156 -16.69 3.04 19.05
N ILE A 157 -15.41 2.85 18.81
CA ILE A 157 -14.84 1.53 18.53
C ILE A 157 -15.03 0.59 19.71
N LEU A 158 -14.80 1.06 20.93
CA LEU A 158 -15.03 0.27 22.16
C LEU A 158 -16.51 -0.11 22.33
N LEU A 159 -17.44 0.80 22.00
CA LEU A 159 -18.87 0.50 22.04
C LEU A 159 -19.25 -0.55 21.00
N VAL A 160 -18.80 -0.39 19.76
CA VAL A 160 -19.02 -1.37 18.68
C VAL A 160 -18.50 -2.74 19.08
N ARG A 161 -17.31 -2.85 19.65
CA ARG A 161 -16.75 -4.12 20.13
C ARG A 161 -17.60 -4.78 21.22
N ARG A 162 -18.18 -3.99 22.13
CA ARG A 162 -19.11 -4.54 23.16
C ARG A 162 -20.37 -5.14 22.53
N VAL A 163 -20.94 -4.45 21.53
CA VAL A 163 -22.10 -4.95 20.78
C VAL A 163 -21.74 -6.23 20.02
N VAL A 164 -20.63 -6.24 19.32
CA VAL A 164 -20.15 -7.41 18.56
C VAL A 164 -19.98 -8.62 19.49
N ARG A 165 -19.31 -8.48 20.63
CA ARG A 165 -19.15 -9.55 21.62
C ARG A 165 -20.50 -10.10 22.13
N ALA A 166 -21.48 -9.22 22.34
CA ALA A 166 -22.81 -9.66 22.74
C ALA A 166 -23.51 -10.46 21.64
N LEU A 167 -23.38 -10.04 20.38
CA LEU A 167 -23.95 -10.74 19.22
C LEU A 167 -23.25 -12.09 18.95
N GLU A 168 -21.94 -12.17 19.13
CA GLU A 168 -21.19 -13.43 19.05
C GLU A 168 -21.61 -14.42 20.15
N ALA A 169 -21.78 -13.92 21.39
CA ALA A 169 -22.21 -14.77 22.53
C ALA A 169 -23.56 -15.45 22.29
N ILE A 170 -24.48 -14.81 21.57
CA ILE A 170 -25.78 -15.36 21.19
C ILE A 170 -25.79 -15.99 19.79
N ARG A 171 -24.61 -16.18 19.17
CA ARG A 171 -24.41 -16.79 17.84
C ARG A 171 -25.11 -16.06 16.68
N MET A 172 -25.40 -14.78 16.82
CA MET A 172 -25.91 -13.93 15.74
C MET A 172 -24.81 -13.34 14.86
N MET A 173 -23.54 -13.50 15.26
CA MET A 173 -22.37 -13.03 14.53
C MET A 173 -21.25 -14.08 14.62
N PRO A 174 -20.44 -14.27 13.56
CA PRO A 174 -19.30 -15.18 13.59
C PRO A 174 -18.22 -14.72 14.59
N ALA A 175 -17.59 -15.66 15.29
CA ALA A 175 -16.59 -15.38 16.34
C ALA A 175 -15.32 -14.65 15.82
N TRP A 176 -15.01 -14.69 14.53
CA TRP A 176 -13.86 -14.00 13.95
C TRP A 176 -14.02 -12.48 13.87
N VAL A 177 -15.24 -11.94 13.98
CA VAL A 177 -15.51 -10.51 13.81
C VAL A 177 -14.88 -9.69 14.95
N GLU A 178 -15.06 -10.12 16.20
CA GLU A 178 -14.44 -9.45 17.36
C GLU A 178 -12.92 -9.56 17.32
N GLU A 179 -12.40 -10.73 16.96
CA GLU A 179 -10.96 -10.94 16.81
C GLU A 179 -10.35 -10.02 15.75
N SER A 180 -11.04 -9.85 14.62
CA SER A 180 -10.61 -8.91 13.56
C SER A 180 -10.63 -7.46 14.04
N LEU A 181 -11.66 -7.05 14.79
CA LEU A 181 -11.74 -5.70 15.36
C LEU A 181 -10.65 -5.47 16.42
N ASP A 182 -10.33 -6.49 17.23
CA ASP A 182 -9.23 -6.41 18.21
C ASP A 182 -7.88 -6.23 17.53
N LEU A 183 -7.63 -7.01 16.47
CA LEU A 183 -6.42 -6.92 15.65
C LEU A 183 -6.28 -5.50 15.06
N LEU A 184 -7.34 -5.01 14.40
CA LEU A 184 -7.34 -3.67 13.78
C LEU A 184 -7.13 -2.56 14.81
N GLN A 185 -7.74 -2.68 16.00
CA GLN A 185 -7.59 -1.67 17.04
C GLN A 185 -6.17 -1.65 17.62
N LYS A 186 -5.62 -2.83 17.96
CA LYS A 186 -4.25 -2.94 18.50
C LYS A 186 -3.21 -2.52 17.47
N GLY A 187 -3.38 -2.98 16.23
CA GLY A 187 -2.49 -2.61 15.14
C GLY A 187 -2.56 -1.13 14.80
N GLY A 188 -3.75 -0.54 14.74
CA GLY A 188 -3.93 0.89 14.51
C GLY A 188 -3.30 1.76 15.61
N GLN A 189 -3.38 1.34 16.88
CA GLN A 189 -2.71 2.04 17.98
C GLN A 189 -1.18 1.91 17.83
N ALA A 190 -0.67 0.70 17.62
CA ALA A 190 0.76 0.47 17.45
C ALA A 190 1.32 1.23 16.23
N TRP A 191 0.53 1.34 15.15
CA TRP A 191 0.85 2.15 13.99
C TRP A 191 0.97 3.64 14.37
N THR A 192 -0.05 4.19 15.06
CA THR A 192 -0.03 5.59 15.51
C THR A 192 1.20 5.90 16.38
N ASP A 193 1.56 4.96 17.26
CA ASP A 193 2.73 5.11 18.12
C ASP A 193 4.04 5.07 17.31
N ALA A 194 4.11 4.19 16.29
CA ALA A 194 5.23 4.11 15.37
C ALA A 194 5.40 5.38 14.51
N GLU A 195 4.31 5.98 14.04
CA GLU A 195 4.34 7.26 13.32
C GLU A 195 4.77 8.42 14.25
N LYS A 196 4.24 8.50 15.46
CA LYS A 196 4.66 9.50 16.49
C LYS A 196 6.14 9.38 16.83
N ALA A 197 6.64 8.15 16.92
CA ALA A 197 8.05 7.86 17.11
C ALA A 197 8.89 8.08 15.83
N LYS A 198 8.28 8.39 14.71
CA LYS A 198 8.90 8.58 13.38
C LYS A 198 9.69 7.37 12.88
N ILE A 199 9.31 6.17 13.29
CA ILE A 199 9.98 4.92 12.89
C ILE A 199 9.33 4.22 11.70
N ALA A 200 8.12 4.64 11.31
CA ALA A 200 7.42 4.15 10.13
C ALA A 200 6.65 5.30 9.47
N ASP A 201 6.35 5.15 8.19
CA ASP A 201 5.53 6.10 7.41
C ASP A 201 4.62 5.31 6.46
N LEU A 202 3.31 5.50 6.58
CA LEU A 202 2.32 4.80 5.76
C LEU A 202 2.35 5.25 4.28
N ASN A 203 2.77 6.49 4.05
CA ASN A 203 2.69 7.14 2.75
C ASN A 203 4.04 7.73 2.31
N TRP A 204 5.13 6.99 2.51
CA TRP A 204 6.43 7.42 2.01
C TRP A 204 6.36 7.57 0.48
N ARG A 205 6.67 8.76 0.00
CA ARG A 205 6.56 9.10 -1.41
C ARG A 205 7.89 8.95 -2.12
N ILE A 206 7.87 8.23 -3.24
CA ILE A 206 9.00 8.14 -4.15
C ILE A 206 8.52 8.56 -5.53
N VAL A 207 9.25 9.44 -6.20
CA VAL A 207 9.04 9.80 -7.60
C VAL A 207 10.35 9.56 -8.32
N ALA A 208 10.28 8.80 -9.40
CA ALA A 208 11.41 8.43 -10.22
C ALA A 208 11.10 8.71 -11.70
N GLU A 209 12.09 9.13 -12.47
CA GLU A 209 12.00 9.47 -13.90
C GLU A 209 12.87 8.51 -14.71
N LYS A 210 12.29 8.01 -15.82
CA LYS A 210 12.98 7.16 -16.77
C LYS A 210 13.89 7.95 -17.69
#